data_5d9a56049baae32b70d13e1b442ff68d
#
_entry.id   5d9a56049baae32b70d13e1b442ff68d
#
_cell.length_a   1.000
_cell.length_b   1.000
_cell.length_c   1.000
_cell.angle_alpha   90.00
_cell.angle_beta   90.00
_cell.angle_gamma   90.00
#
_symmetry.space_group_name_H-M   'P 1'
#
loop_
_entity.id
_entity.type
_entity.pdbx_description
1 polymer ?
#
loop_
_entity_poly.entity_id
_entity_poly.type
_entity_poly.pdbx_seq_one_letter_code
_entity_poly.pdbx_strand_id
1 'polypeptide(L)'
;MPKAESYNDLIFQLGDLARDRLAGKPNCPRTMDRVYRAEAALVARRDELAALEQQINDEDAAWQDYLAQYEADRAAQYEIVKKWKKAVDAVEGQTKSLRKTLSGRRADLRYAQDALKKMEKKHADLELTTQDQSVLGNSRENIKKNRIQAMRLAREVENLERDVSMALTPKPGQPGAAGILAHKRMLDMEDEMNVRKEAHEQAMAEIDRAIGEKEIEVKAAEDYLDQALFLLGEDVYAQRIADAQLAPFYPRLDRAP
;
A
#
# COMPACT_ATOMS: atom_id res chain seq x y z
N MET A 1 2.44 28.56 -41.04
CA MET A 1 3.82 28.16 -41.38
C MET A 1 4.17 27.01 -40.46
N PRO A 2 4.71 25.87 -40.90
CA PRO A 2 5.19 24.83 -40.01
C PRO A 2 6.28 25.47 -39.15
N LYS A 3 6.20 25.19 -37.78
CA LYS A 3 7.26 25.57 -36.86
C LYS A 3 8.59 25.00 -37.38
N ALA A 4 9.63 25.81 -37.46
CA ALA A 4 10.96 25.29 -37.75
C ALA A 4 11.30 24.28 -36.63
N GLU A 5 11.65 23.06 -37.02
CA GLU A 5 12.09 22.02 -36.06
C GLU A 5 13.38 22.51 -35.38
N SER A 6 13.43 22.40 -34.06
CA SER A 6 14.63 22.80 -33.32
C SER A 6 15.77 21.79 -33.53
N TYR A 7 17.01 22.24 -33.36
CA TYR A 7 18.18 21.36 -33.42
C TYR A 7 17.99 20.15 -32.48
N ASN A 8 17.53 20.38 -31.26
CA ASN A 8 17.34 19.31 -30.26
C ASN A 8 16.29 18.28 -30.69
N ASP A 9 15.17 18.72 -31.32
CA ASP A 9 14.14 17.82 -31.83
C ASP A 9 14.68 16.92 -32.95
N LEU A 10 15.48 17.49 -33.82
CA LEU A 10 16.12 16.77 -34.94
C LEU A 10 17.16 15.76 -34.46
N ILE A 11 17.98 16.12 -33.47
CA ILE A 11 18.98 15.23 -32.86
C ILE A 11 18.27 14.06 -32.17
N PHE A 12 17.21 14.33 -31.41
CA PHE A 12 16.43 13.28 -30.73
C PHE A 12 15.81 12.31 -31.74
N GLN A 13 15.16 12.83 -32.80
CA GLN A 13 14.59 12.01 -33.89
C GLN A 13 15.66 11.19 -34.60
N LEU A 14 16.86 11.77 -34.82
CA LEU A 14 17.97 11.04 -35.39
C LEU A 14 18.43 9.91 -34.51
N GLY A 15 18.51 10.13 -33.20
CA GLY A 15 18.88 9.11 -32.21
C GLY A 15 17.88 7.96 -32.13
N ASP A 16 16.58 8.30 -32.11
CA ASP A 16 15.50 7.31 -32.09
C ASP A 16 15.51 6.43 -33.36
N LEU A 17 15.65 7.06 -34.53
CA LEU A 17 15.77 6.33 -35.81
C LEU A 17 17.07 5.50 -35.86
N ALA A 18 18.18 6.04 -35.36
CA ALA A 18 19.46 5.35 -35.30
C ALA A 18 19.45 4.11 -34.43
N ARG A 19 18.74 4.14 -33.30
CA ARG A 19 18.50 2.97 -32.44
C ARG A 19 17.99 1.79 -33.28
N ASP A 20 16.96 2.01 -34.08
CA ASP A 20 16.35 0.93 -34.87
C ASP A 20 17.22 0.51 -36.06
N ARG A 21 17.96 1.46 -36.65
CA ARG A 21 18.69 1.22 -37.89
C ARG A 21 20.10 0.69 -37.70
N LEU A 22 20.75 1.06 -36.62
CA LEU A 22 22.15 0.70 -36.38
C LEU A 22 22.31 -0.51 -35.43
N ALA A 23 21.21 -1.01 -34.86
CA ALA A 23 21.23 -2.18 -34.01
C ALA A 23 21.95 -3.37 -34.68
N GLY A 24 23.01 -3.86 -34.04
CA GLY A 24 23.79 -5.01 -34.53
C GLY A 24 24.65 -4.77 -35.77
N LYS A 25 24.75 -3.53 -36.27
CA LYS A 25 25.65 -3.19 -37.40
C LYS A 25 27.09 -2.93 -36.93
N PRO A 26 28.11 -3.20 -37.75
CA PRO A 26 29.51 -3.04 -37.37
C PRO A 26 29.94 -1.58 -37.15
N ASN A 27 29.18 -0.62 -37.69
CA ASN A 27 29.39 0.83 -37.49
C ASN A 27 28.46 1.43 -36.42
N CYS A 28 27.95 0.61 -35.53
CA CYS A 28 27.11 1.04 -34.40
C CYS A 28 27.96 1.86 -33.41
N PRO A 29 27.50 3.09 -33.05
CA PRO A 29 28.18 3.89 -32.03
C PRO A 29 28.17 3.23 -30.64
N ARG A 30 29.21 3.48 -29.84
CA ARG A 30 29.27 2.97 -28.46
C ARG A 30 28.17 3.51 -27.55
N THR A 31 27.61 4.66 -27.87
CA THR A 31 26.45 5.25 -27.19
C THR A 31 25.20 4.38 -27.27
N MET A 32 25.12 3.47 -28.24
CA MET A 32 24.03 2.49 -28.36
C MET A 32 23.93 1.57 -27.12
N ASP A 33 25.05 1.17 -26.54
CA ASP A 33 25.04 0.37 -25.31
C ASP A 33 24.32 1.07 -24.13
N ARG A 34 24.36 2.43 -24.14
CA ARG A 34 23.67 3.24 -23.15
C ARG A 34 22.16 3.23 -23.37
N VAL A 35 21.74 3.28 -24.63
CA VAL A 35 20.31 3.17 -25.02
C VAL A 35 19.78 1.80 -24.59
N TYR A 36 20.47 0.71 -24.92
CA TYR A 36 20.03 -0.63 -24.52
C TYR A 36 19.91 -0.80 -23.00
N ARG A 37 20.83 -0.24 -22.22
CA ARG A 37 20.73 -0.26 -20.75
C ARG A 37 19.55 0.56 -20.25
N ALA A 38 19.28 1.72 -20.87
CA ALA A 38 18.15 2.56 -20.51
C ALA A 38 16.81 1.88 -20.82
N GLU A 39 16.69 1.26 -22.00
CA GLU A 39 15.51 0.48 -22.39
C GLU A 39 15.26 -0.69 -21.42
N ALA A 40 16.30 -1.47 -21.13
CA ALA A 40 16.18 -2.57 -20.20
C ALA A 40 15.76 -2.11 -18.78
N ALA A 41 16.29 -0.97 -18.33
CA ALA A 41 15.90 -0.38 -17.06
C ALA A 41 14.45 0.09 -17.07
N LEU A 42 13.99 0.75 -18.14
CA LEU A 42 12.61 1.19 -18.29
C LEU A 42 11.64 0.02 -18.31
N VAL A 43 11.94 -1.05 -19.06
CA VAL A 43 11.11 -2.26 -19.10
C VAL A 43 11.00 -2.86 -17.69
N ALA A 44 12.13 -3.04 -17.00
CA ALA A 44 12.12 -3.58 -15.64
C ALA A 44 11.24 -2.75 -14.68
N ARG A 45 11.30 -1.40 -14.76
CA ARG A 45 10.47 -0.53 -13.90
C ARG A 45 8.97 -0.60 -14.25
N ARG A 46 8.65 -0.72 -15.53
CA ARG A 46 7.26 -0.92 -15.98
C ARG A 46 6.70 -2.26 -15.56
N ASP A 47 7.51 -3.32 -15.60
CA ASP A 47 7.11 -4.65 -15.13
C ASP A 47 6.87 -4.66 -13.61
N GLU A 48 7.71 -3.96 -12.84
CA GLU A 48 7.52 -3.78 -11.40
C GLU A 48 6.23 -2.98 -11.09
N LEU A 49 5.91 -1.94 -11.86
CA LEU A 49 4.67 -1.18 -11.73
C LEU A 49 3.45 -2.05 -12.04
N ALA A 50 3.48 -2.79 -13.16
CA ALA A 50 2.40 -3.70 -13.55
C ALA A 50 2.15 -4.80 -12.49
N ALA A 51 3.22 -5.28 -11.82
CA ALA A 51 3.08 -6.24 -10.72
C ALA A 51 2.37 -5.64 -9.51
N LEU A 52 2.59 -4.35 -9.18
CA LEU A 52 1.88 -3.65 -8.09
C LEU A 52 0.41 -3.41 -8.46
N GLU A 53 0.11 -3.03 -9.71
CA GLU A 53 -1.26 -2.88 -10.21
C GLU A 53 -2.03 -4.22 -10.15
N GLN A 54 -1.34 -5.34 -10.43
CA GLN A 54 -1.93 -6.67 -10.28
C GLN A 54 -2.21 -6.99 -8.81
N GLN A 55 -1.33 -6.59 -7.87
CA GLN A 55 -1.55 -6.80 -6.44
C GLN A 55 -2.80 -6.08 -5.92
N ILE A 56 -3.12 -4.87 -6.42
CA ILE A 56 -4.39 -4.19 -6.10
C ILE A 56 -5.58 -5.06 -6.51
N ASN A 57 -5.58 -5.54 -7.76
CA ASN A 57 -6.67 -6.35 -8.28
C ASN A 57 -6.85 -7.65 -7.47
N ASP A 58 -5.75 -8.29 -7.09
CA ASP A 58 -5.76 -9.54 -6.31
C ASP A 58 -6.28 -9.28 -4.89
N GLU A 59 -5.87 -8.19 -4.23
CA GLU A 59 -6.35 -7.82 -2.88
C GLU A 59 -7.83 -7.43 -2.91
N ASP A 60 -8.28 -6.67 -3.92
CA ASP A 60 -9.70 -6.34 -4.11
C ASP A 60 -10.53 -7.60 -4.36
N ALA A 61 -10.07 -8.52 -5.21
CA ALA A 61 -10.77 -9.78 -5.46
C ALA A 61 -10.89 -10.62 -4.18
N ALA A 62 -9.81 -10.76 -3.42
CA ALA A 62 -9.80 -11.47 -2.15
C ALA A 62 -10.75 -10.83 -1.11
N TRP A 63 -10.85 -9.51 -1.11
CA TRP A 63 -11.79 -8.77 -0.26
C TRP A 63 -13.25 -9.01 -0.67
N GLN A 64 -13.58 -9.00 -1.97
CA GLN A 64 -14.93 -9.28 -2.47
C GLN A 64 -15.36 -10.72 -2.17
N ASP A 65 -14.47 -11.69 -2.34
CA ASP A 65 -14.74 -13.08 -2.00
C ASP A 65 -15.01 -13.25 -0.49
N TYR A 66 -14.22 -12.58 0.34
CA TYR A 66 -14.43 -12.57 1.79
C TYR A 66 -15.80 -11.96 2.16
N LEU A 67 -16.17 -10.83 1.56
CA LEU A 67 -17.48 -10.20 1.81
C LEU A 67 -18.63 -11.11 1.40
N ALA A 68 -18.54 -11.77 0.25
CA ALA A 68 -19.59 -12.70 -0.21
C ALA A 68 -19.76 -13.87 0.76
N GLN A 69 -18.66 -14.43 1.27
CA GLN A 69 -18.70 -15.49 2.27
C GLN A 69 -19.25 -15.00 3.61
N TYR A 70 -18.81 -13.82 4.07
CA TYR A 70 -19.31 -13.19 5.28
C TYR A 70 -20.83 -12.98 5.23
N GLU A 71 -21.37 -12.48 4.12
CA GLU A 71 -22.82 -12.26 3.95
C GLU A 71 -23.60 -13.57 3.97
N ALA A 72 -23.09 -14.60 3.29
CA ALA A 72 -23.71 -15.92 3.27
C ALA A 72 -23.76 -16.56 4.67
N ASP A 73 -22.64 -16.55 5.38
CA ASP A 73 -22.52 -17.09 6.74
C ASP A 73 -23.40 -16.30 7.72
N ARG A 74 -23.40 -14.96 7.62
CA ARG A 74 -24.25 -14.10 8.44
C ARG A 74 -25.72 -14.38 8.22
N ALA A 75 -26.16 -14.55 6.96
CA ALA A 75 -27.55 -14.90 6.64
C ALA A 75 -27.96 -16.24 7.24
N ALA A 76 -27.08 -17.24 7.20
CA ALA A 76 -27.32 -18.54 7.81
C ALA A 76 -27.51 -18.45 9.33
N GLN A 77 -26.65 -17.68 10.02
CA GLN A 77 -26.76 -17.46 11.47
C GLN A 77 -28.04 -16.65 11.81
N TYR A 78 -28.38 -15.64 10.98
CA TYR A 78 -29.55 -14.81 11.19
C TYR A 78 -30.86 -15.63 11.16
N GLU A 79 -31.01 -16.63 10.29
CA GLU A 79 -32.17 -17.51 10.26
C GLU A 79 -32.30 -18.34 11.55
N ILE A 80 -31.20 -18.71 12.20
CA ILE A 80 -31.21 -19.37 13.50
C ILE A 80 -31.64 -18.39 14.60
N VAL A 81 -31.07 -17.18 14.61
CA VAL A 81 -31.40 -16.10 15.58
C VAL A 81 -32.89 -15.78 15.49
N LYS A 82 -33.46 -15.67 14.29
CA LYS A 82 -34.88 -15.37 14.05
C LYS A 82 -35.81 -16.41 14.69
N LYS A 83 -35.45 -17.70 14.62
CA LYS A 83 -36.23 -18.78 15.25
C LYS A 83 -36.24 -18.67 16.78
N TRP A 84 -35.17 -18.14 17.39
CA TRP A 84 -35.01 -18.06 18.83
C TRP A 84 -34.99 -16.63 19.38
N LYS A 85 -35.65 -15.70 18.67
CA LYS A 85 -35.62 -14.25 18.93
C LYS A 85 -35.80 -13.89 20.42
N LYS A 86 -36.80 -14.47 21.11
CA LYS A 86 -37.05 -14.12 22.52
C LYS A 86 -35.88 -14.44 23.44
N ALA A 87 -35.17 -15.56 23.19
CA ALA A 87 -34.01 -15.94 23.99
C ALA A 87 -32.81 -15.03 23.70
N VAL A 88 -32.65 -14.63 22.43
CA VAL A 88 -31.60 -13.71 22.01
C VAL A 88 -31.83 -12.30 22.56
N ASP A 89 -33.06 -11.76 22.44
CA ASP A 89 -33.44 -10.42 22.96
C ASP A 89 -33.16 -10.29 24.47
N ALA A 90 -33.43 -11.36 25.23
CA ALA A 90 -33.15 -11.38 26.67
C ALA A 90 -31.67 -11.28 27.01
N VAL A 91 -30.81 -11.96 26.22
CA VAL A 91 -29.35 -11.91 26.40
C VAL A 91 -28.76 -10.60 25.85
N GLU A 92 -29.28 -10.12 24.72
CA GLU A 92 -28.83 -8.86 24.13
C GLU A 92 -29.07 -7.67 25.05
N GLY A 93 -30.24 -7.61 25.71
CA GLY A 93 -30.53 -6.58 26.71
C GLY A 93 -29.51 -6.52 27.86
N GLN A 94 -28.98 -7.68 28.28
CA GLN A 94 -27.94 -7.77 29.32
C GLN A 94 -26.55 -7.41 28.79
N THR A 95 -26.22 -7.76 27.58
CA THR A 95 -24.87 -7.59 27.00
C THR A 95 -24.65 -6.23 26.32
N LYS A 96 -25.72 -5.54 25.92
CA LYS A 96 -25.64 -4.26 25.20
C LYS A 96 -24.79 -3.19 25.92
N SER A 97 -24.96 -3.05 27.22
CA SER A 97 -24.17 -2.10 28.02
C SER A 97 -22.71 -2.51 28.15
N LEU A 98 -22.44 -3.81 28.35
CA LEU A 98 -21.09 -4.34 28.42
C LEU A 98 -20.34 -4.16 27.08
N ARG A 99 -20.99 -4.46 25.98
CA ARG A 99 -20.42 -4.25 24.62
C ARG A 99 -20.13 -2.79 24.35
N LYS A 100 -21.03 -1.86 24.74
CA LYS A 100 -20.78 -0.42 24.61
C LYS A 100 -19.54 0.00 25.41
N THR A 101 -19.41 -0.47 26.63
CA THR A 101 -18.24 -0.19 27.47
C THR A 101 -16.98 -0.80 26.88
N LEU A 102 -17.04 -2.04 26.38
CA LEU A 102 -15.93 -2.72 25.70
C LEU A 102 -15.45 -1.95 24.48
N SER A 103 -16.37 -1.50 23.61
CA SER A 103 -16.04 -0.68 22.44
C SER A 103 -15.32 0.61 22.83
N GLY A 104 -15.78 1.31 23.87
CA GLY A 104 -15.10 2.50 24.37
C GLY A 104 -13.69 2.20 24.88
N ARG A 105 -13.52 1.10 25.67
CA ARG A 105 -12.20 0.72 26.19
C ARG A 105 -11.23 0.23 25.13
N ARG A 106 -11.72 -0.45 24.07
CA ARG A 106 -10.90 -0.80 22.91
C ARG A 106 -10.40 0.46 22.19
N ALA A 107 -11.24 1.51 22.04
CA ALA A 107 -10.81 2.78 21.46
C ALA A 107 -9.76 3.48 22.34
N ASP A 108 -9.96 3.52 23.67
CA ASP A 108 -8.98 4.08 24.61
C ASP A 108 -7.63 3.34 24.53
N LEU A 109 -7.66 2.00 24.43
CA LEU A 109 -6.45 1.18 24.30
C LEU A 109 -5.71 1.46 22.99
N ARG A 110 -6.42 1.53 21.85
CA ARG A 110 -5.81 1.89 20.55
C ARG A 110 -5.11 3.26 20.63
N TYR A 111 -5.81 4.25 21.17
CA TYR A 111 -5.23 5.58 21.36
C TYR A 111 -3.97 5.57 22.23
N ALA A 112 -4.00 4.84 23.35
CA ALA A 112 -2.84 4.70 24.24
C ALA A 112 -1.66 3.99 23.56
N GLN A 113 -1.92 2.95 22.76
CA GLN A 113 -0.89 2.23 21.99
C GLN A 113 -0.27 3.11 20.91
N ASP A 114 -1.07 3.89 20.18
CA ASP A 114 -0.56 4.80 19.16
C ASP A 114 0.24 5.95 19.76
N ALA A 115 -0.21 6.50 20.89
CA ALA A 115 0.55 7.49 21.64
C ALA A 115 1.90 6.92 22.11
N LEU A 116 1.92 5.67 22.60
CA LEU A 116 3.14 4.98 23.02
C LEU A 116 4.12 4.80 21.85
N LYS A 117 3.66 4.31 20.69
CA LYS A 117 4.48 4.20 19.46
C LYS A 117 5.11 5.53 19.05
N LYS A 118 4.32 6.62 19.08
CA LYS A 118 4.82 7.97 18.78
C LYS A 118 5.88 8.44 19.77
N MET A 119 5.68 8.15 21.07
CA MET A 119 6.67 8.49 22.11
C MET A 119 7.94 7.68 21.98
N GLU A 120 7.86 6.38 21.67
CA GLU A 120 9.01 5.51 21.44
C GLU A 120 9.82 5.97 20.22
N LYS A 121 9.15 6.33 19.11
CA LYS A 121 9.81 6.91 17.94
C LYS A 121 10.52 8.23 18.28
N LYS A 122 9.81 9.15 18.96
CA LYS A 122 10.40 10.42 19.39
C LYS A 122 11.60 10.24 20.33
N HIS A 123 11.54 9.23 21.21
CA HIS A 123 12.67 8.91 22.10
C HIS A 123 13.88 8.40 21.33
N ALA A 124 13.68 7.54 20.33
CA ALA A 124 14.75 7.07 19.45
C ALA A 124 15.41 8.24 18.69
N ASP A 125 14.60 9.19 18.18
CA ASP A 125 15.12 10.41 17.54
C ASP A 125 15.92 11.29 18.53
N LEU A 126 15.47 11.39 19.80
CA LEU A 126 16.19 12.12 20.84
C LEU A 126 17.52 11.45 21.21
N GLU A 127 17.59 10.14 21.25
CA GLU A 127 18.85 9.41 21.51
C GLU A 127 19.90 9.68 20.44
N LEU A 128 19.49 9.96 19.20
CA LEU A 128 20.39 10.31 18.09
C LEU A 128 20.80 11.80 18.11
N THR A 129 19.98 12.68 18.67
CA THR A 129 20.15 14.14 18.54
C THR A 129 20.63 14.84 19.80
N THR A 130 20.49 14.23 20.99
CA THR A 130 20.88 14.85 22.26
C THR A 130 21.69 13.93 23.16
N GLN A 131 22.64 14.52 23.91
CA GLN A 131 23.40 13.83 24.96
C GLN A 131 22.90 14.19 26.38
N ASP A 132 21.84 15.02 26.49
CA ASP A 132 21.29 15.44 27.77
C ASP A 132 20.56 14.29 28.47
N GLN A 133 21.20 13.72 29.49
CA GLN A 133 20.68 12.61 30.28
C GLN A 133 19.38 12.93 31.01
N SER A 134 19.12 14.20 31.34
CA SER A 134 17.89 14.64 31.99
C SER A 134 16.69 14.55 31.01
N VAL A 135 16.88 15.01 29.78
CA VAL A 135 15.87 14.93 28.70
C VAL A 135 15.55 13.49 28.35
N LEU A 136 16.59 12.66 28.19
CA LEU A 136 16.43 11.21 27.90
C LEU A 136 15.76 10.47 29.06
N GLY A 137 16.15 10.78 30.33
CA GLY A 137 15.54 10.20 31.50
C GLY A 137 14.05 10.52 31.62
N ASN A 138 13.66 11.78 31.44
CA ASN A 138 12.25 12.22 31.45
C ASN A 138 11.44 11.53 30.32
N SER A 139 12.01 11.41 29.13
CA SER A 139 11.36 10.72 28.01
C SER A 139 11.12 9.23 28.32
N ARG A 140 12.12 8.51 28.89
CA ARG A 140 11.98 7.11 29.32
C ARG A 140 10.92 6.93 30.40
N GLU A 141 10.88 7.84 31.38
CA GLU A 141 9.85 7.79 32.42
C GLU A 141 8.43 7.99 31.84
N ASN A 142 8.26 8.91 30.90
CA ASN A 142 6.98 9.11 30.23
C ASN A 142 6.55 7.87 29.45
N ILE A 143 7.44 7.25 28.69
CA ILE A 143 7.18 5.96 28.00
C ILE A 143 6.77 4.89 28.99
N LYS A 144 7.48 4.75 30.12
CA LYS A 144 7.15 3.76 31.16
C LYS A 144 5.74 3.98 31.73
N LYS A 145 5.37 5.23 32.04
CA LYS A 145 4.02 5.58 32.55
C LYS A 145 2.94 5.22 31.54
N ASN A 146 3.13 5.59 30.27
CA ASN A 146 2.16 5.30 29.18
C ASN A 146 2.08 3.79 28.90
N ARG A 147 3.17 3.07 28.96
CA ARG A 147 3.19 1.59 28.83
C ARG A 147 2.37 0.92 29.94
N ILE A 148 2.50 1.39 31.20
CA ILE A 148 1.71 0.88 32.31
C ILE A 148 0.22 1.19 32.09
N GLN A 149 -0.12 2.38 31.60
CA GLN A 149 -1.50 2.75 31.28
C GLN A 149 -2.08 1.85 30.16
N ALA A 150 -1.35 1.65 29.08
CA ALA A 150 -1.76 0.74 27.99
C ALA A 150 -1.97 -0.69 28.50
N MET A 151 -1.08 -1.20 29.38
CA MET A 151 -1.24 -2.51 29.99
C MET A 151 -2.48 -2.62 30.89
N ARG A 152 -2.83 -1.57 31.64
CA ARG A 152 -4.07 -1.53 32.45
C ARG A 152 -5.30 -1.58 31.56
N LEU A 153 -5.34 -0.74 30.51
CA LEU A 153 -6.43 -0.74 29.54
C LEU A 153 -6.57 -2.09 28.83
N ALA A 154 -5.47 -2.74 28.48
CA ALA A 154 -5.48 -4.07 27.87
C ALA A 154 -6.13 -5.11 28.79
N ARG A 155 -5.81 -5.08 30.10
CA ARG A 155 -6.46 -5.98 31.09
C ARG A 155 -7.94 -5.67 31.27
N GLU A 156 -8.32 -4.40 31.27
CA GLU A 156 -9.75 -4.01 31.34
C GLU A 156 -10.51 -4.53 30.13
N VAL A 157 -9.95 -4.38 28.92
CA VAL A 157 -10.52 -4.93 27.67
C VAL A 157 -10.65 -6.44 27.77
N GLU A 158 -9.61 -7.17 28.18
CA GLU A 158 -9.65 -8.63 28.34
C GLU A 158 -10.73 -9.10 29.34
N ASN A 159 -10.88 -8.40 30.47
CA ASN A 159 -11.93 -8.71 31.44
C ASN A 159 -13.33 -8.48 30.87
N LEU A 160 -13.54 -7.34 30.18
CA LEU A 160 -14.82 -7.06 29.54
C LEU A 160 -15.16 -8.04 28.40
N GLU A 161 -14.17 -8.47 27.62
CA GLU A 161 -14.34 -9.52 26.61
C GLU A 161 -14.78 -10.84 27.22
N ARG A 162 -14.17 -11.22 28.36
CA ARG A 162 -14.55 -12.38 29.12
C ARG A 162 -15.97 -12.27 29.65
N ASP A 163 -16.35 -11.12 30.23
CA ASP A 163 -17.69 -10.88 30.77
C ASP A 163 -18.75 -10.94 29.66
N VAL A 164 -18.50 -10.32 28.51
CA VAL A 164 -19.36 -10.40 27.31
C VAL A 164 -19.47 -11.86 26.83
N SER A 165 -18.35 -12.57 26.73
CA SER A 165 -18.33 -13.98 26.31
C SER A 165 -19.11 -14.88 27.26
N MET A 166 -18.97 -14.69 28.58
CA MET A 166 -19.74 -15.43 29.58
C MET A 166 -21.24 -15.13 29.48
N ALA A 167 -21.63 -13.87 29.29
CA ALA A 167 -23.03 -13.49 29.13
C ALA A 167 -23.68 -14.05 27.85
N LEU A 168 -22.87 -14.23 26.80
CA LEU A 168 -23.28 -14.84 25.51
C LEU A 168 -23.12 -16.37 25.48
N THR A 169 -22.74 -17.00 26.60
CA THR A 169 -22.60 -18.44 26.66
C THR A 169 -23.87 -19.04 27.31
N PRO A 170 -24.67 -19.81 26.58
CA PRO A 170 -25.89 -20.38 27.14
C PRO A 170 -25.58 -21.42 28.22
N LYS A 171 -26.43 -21.48 29.24
CA LYS A 171 -26.34 -22.53 30.29
C LYS A 171 -26.73 -23.90 29.72
N PRO A 172 -26.19 -25.00 30.23
CA PRO A 172 -26.61 -26.34 29.85
C PRO A 172 -28.15 -26.50 29.94
N GLY A 173 -28.78 -26.98 28.87
CA GLY A 173 -30.24 -27.17 28.84
C GLY A 173 -31.07 -25.89 28.68
N GLN A 174 -30.47 -24.73 28.47
CA GLN A 174 -31.20 -23.46 28.29
C GLN A 174 -32.02 -23.49 27.00
N PRO A 175 -33.35 -23.21 27.05
CA PRO A 175 -34.12 -23.04 25.84
C PRO A 175 -33.58 -21.89 24.98
N GLY A 176 -33.41 -22.15 23.67
CA GLY A 176 -32.89 -21.14 22.75
C GLY A 176 -31.34 -21.03 22.71
N ALA A 177 -30.61 -21.98 23.34
CA ALA A 177 -29.14 -22.03 23.32
C ALA A 177 -28.56 -21.89 21.91
N ALA A 178 -29.17 -22.57 20.90
CA ALA A 178 -28.73 -22.45 19.50
C ALA A 178 -28.85 -21.01 18.95
N GLY A 179 -29.91 -20.28 19.31
CA GLY A 179 -30.04 -18.87 18.93
C GLY A 179 -29.03 -17.96 19.58
N ILE A 180 -28.73 -18.18 20.87
CA ILE A 180 -27.70 -17.40 21.60
C ILE A 180 -26.32 -17.64 21.01
N LEU A 181 -25.97 -18.89 20.69
CA LEU A 181 -24.70 -19.22 20.04
C LEU A 181 -24.59 -18.63 18.64
N ALA A 182 -25.68 -18.69 17.83
CA ALA A 182 -25.73 -18.07 16.52
C ALA A 182 -25.56 -16.54 16.61
N HIS A 183 -26.23 -15.92 17.60
CA HIS A 183 -26.05 -14.47 17.85
C HIS A 183 -24.62 -14.14 18.26
N LYS A 184 -24.01 -14.91 19.17
CA LYS A 184 -22.59 -14.76 19.51
C LYS A 184 -21.71 -14.86 18.26
N ARG A 185 -21.92 -15.89 17.43
CA ARG A 185 -21.15 -16.05 16.18
C ARG A 185 -21.30 -14.85 15.24
N MET A 186 -22.51 -14.28 15.09
CA MET A 186 -22.71 -13.06 14.30
C MET A 186 -21.90 -11.88 14.83
N LEU A 187 -21.81 -11.73 16.16
CA LEU A 187 -21.00 -10.66 16.78
C LEU A 187 -19.51 -10.88 16.57
N ASP A 188 -19.04 -12.12 16.74
CA ASP A 188 -17.63 -12.48 16.50
C ASP A 188 -17.27 -12.25 15.01
N MET A 189 -18.16 -12.60 14.07
CA MET A 189 -18.00 -12.34 12.64
C MET A 189 -17.96 -10.84 12.32
N GLU A 190 -18.76 -10.00 13.00
CA GLU A 190 -18.74 -8.55 12.85
C GLU A 190 -17.38 -7.97 13.29
N ASP A 191 -16.84 -8.44 14.42
CA ASP A 191 -15.52 -8.05 14.91
C ASP A 191 -14.41 -8.52 13.95
N GLU A 192 -14.48 -9.78 13.46
CA GLU A 192 -13.55 -10.33 12.45
C GLU A 192 -13.57 -9.50 11.15
N MET A 193 -14.76 -9.14 10.66
CA MET A 193 -14.95 -8.32 9.47
C MET A 193 -14.33 -6.94 9.63
N ASN A 194 -14.52 -6.28 10.78
CA ASN A 194 -13.93 -4.97 11.04
C ASN A 194 -12.40 -5.01 11.04
N VAL A 195 -11.80 -6.04 11.65
CA VAL A 195 -10.34 -6.25 11.63
C VAL A 195 -9.85 -6.50 10.21
N ARG A 196 -10.54 -7.34 9.44
CA ARG A 196 -10.18 -7.64 8.04
C ARG A 196 -10.31 -6.41 7.15
N LYS A 197 -11.35 -5.59 7.37
CA LYS A 197 -11.55 -4.33 6.66
C LYS A 197 -10.40 -3.35 6.92
N GLU A 198 -10.02 -3.15 8.19
CA GLU A 198 -8.89 -2.29 8.54
C GLU A 198 -7.58 -2.79 7.90
N ALA A 199 -7.36 -4.12 7.86
CA ALA A 199 -6.19 -4.71 7.22
C ALA A 199 -6.17 -4.50 5.70
N HIS A 200 -7.33 -4.69 5.03
CA HIS A 200 -7.49 -4.42 3.61
C HIS A 200 -7.23 -2.94 3.27
N GLU A 201 -7.85 -2.01 4.02
CA GLU A 201 -7.63 -0.56 3.82
C GLU A 201 -6.14 -0.17 3.99
N GLN A 202 -5.44 -0.79 4.93
CA GLN A 202 -4.00 -0.57 5.12
C GLN A 202 -3.17 -1.14 3.97
N ALA A 203 -3.48 -2.38 3.53
CA ALA A 203 -2.79 -3.01 2.41
C ALA A 203 -2.95 -2.19 1.13
N MET A 204 -4.19 -1.74 0.82
CA MET A 204 -4.47 -0.88 -0.33
C MET A 204 -3.67 0.44 -0.27
N ALA A 205 -3.65 1.10 0.89
CA ALA A 205 -2.90 2.35 1.06
C ALA A 205 -1.37 2.16 0.96
N GLU A 206 -0.85 1.00 1.34
CA GLU A 206 0.58 0.67 1.17
C GLU A 206 0.92 0.41 -0.30
N ILE A 207 0.07 -0.34 -1.02
CA ILE A 207 0.26 -0.62 -2.45
C ILE A 207 0.14 0.69 -3.26
N ASP A 208 -0.88 1.53 -3.00
CA ASP A 208 -1.04 2.83 -3.67
C ASP A 208 0.19 3.72 -3.50
N ARG A 209 0.78 3.74 -2.30
CA ARG A 209 2.02 4.48 -2.07
C ARG A 209 3.19 3.91 -2.87
N ALA A 210 3.33 2.58 -2.91
CA ALA A 210 4.37 1.91 -3.68
C ALA A 210 4.22 2.17 -5.19
N ILE A 211 2.99 2.21 -5.70
CA ILE A 211 2.68 2.59 -7.09
C ILE A 211 3.16 4.03 -7.36
N GLY A 212 2.78 5.00 -6.51
CA GLY A 212 3.22 6.38 -6.69
C GLY A 212 4.75 6.55 -6.68
N GLU A 213 5.46 5.83 -5.81
CA GLU A 213 6.91 5.81 -5.81
C GLU A 213 7.47 5.19 -7.10
N LYS A 214 6.85 4.10 -7.58
CA LYS A 214 7.28 3.41 -8.79
C LYS A 214 6.99 4.21 -10.08
N GLU A 215 5.89 4.95 -10.15
CA GLU A 215 5.59 5.87 -11.25
C GLU A 215 6.69 6.94 -11.41
N ILE A 216 7.21 7.46 -10.29
CA ILE A 216 8.35 8.40 -10.30
C ILE A 216 9.60 7.74 -10.87
N GLU A 217 9.88 6.47 -10.50
CA GLU A 217 11.02 5.72 -11.03
C GLU A 217 10.88 5.43 -12.53
N VAL A 218 9.66 5.08 -13.00
CA VAL A 218 9.37 4.88 -14.44
C VAL A 218 9.65 6.16 -15.20
N LYS A 219 9.13 7.30 -14.71
CA LYS A 219 9.37 8.60 -15.34
C LYS A 219 10.86 8.96 -15.40
N ALA A 220 11.60 8.72 -14.32
CA ALA A 220 13.04 8.96 -14.31
C ALA A 220 13.78 8.04 -15.31
N ALA A 221 13.32 6.80 -15.50
CA ALA A 221 13.88 5.89 -16.50
C ALA A 221 13.53 6.32 -17.93
N GLU A 222 12.34 6.88 -18.18
CA GLU A 222 11.95 7.48 -19.45
C GLU A 222 12.84 8.69 -19.78
N ASP A 223 13.02 9.62 -18.84
CA ASP A 223 13.90 10.78 -19.01
C ASP A 223 15.35 10.35 -19.28
N TYR A 224 15.81 9.26 -18.65
CA TYR A 224 17.13 8.71 -18.88
C TYR A 224 17.27 8.08 -20.28
N LEU A 225 16.24 7.40 -20.77
CA LEU A 225 16.20 6.88 -22.14
C LEU A 225 16.23 8.00 -23.16
N ASP A 226 15.44 9.07 -22.95
CA ASP A 226 15.43 10.24 -23.82
C ASP A 226 16.80 10.90 -23.90
N GLN A 227 17.50 11.03 -22.77
CA GLN A 227 18.88 11.52 -22.75
C GLN A 227 19.84 10.60 -23.51
N ALA A 228 19.68 9.28 -23.38
CA ALA A 228 20.53 8.30 -24.06
C ALA A 228 20.30 8.37 -25.60
N LEU A 229 19.05 8.52 -26.04
CA LEU A 229 18.68 8.69 -27.45
C LEU A 229 19.24 10.00 -28.01
N PHE A 230 19.14 11.09 -27.25
CA PHE A 230 19.71 12.37 -27.65
C PHE A 230 21.24 12.26 -27.86
N LEU A 231 21.96 11.66 -26.91
CA LEU A 231 23.40 11.44 -27.04
C LEU A 231 23.78 10.52 -28.21
N LEU A 232 22.94 9.50 -28.49
CA LEU A 232 23.10 8.66 -29.67
C LEU A 232 22.94 9.48 -30.95
N GLY A 233 21.95 10.38 -31.01
CA GLY A 233 21.73 11.29 -32.13
C GLY A 233 22.92 12.21 -32.36
N GLU A 234 23.48 12.82 -31.32
CA GLU A 234 24.68 13.65 -31.41
C GLU A 234 25.89 12.86 -31.95
N ASP A 235 26.12 11.62 -31.44
CA ASP A 235 27.21 10.77 -31.85
C ASP A 235 27.08 10.34 -33.34
N VAL A 236 25.89 9.95 -33.76
CA VAL A 236 25.54 9.61 -35.14
C VAL A 236 25.74 10.84 -36.07
N TYR A 237 25.29 12.02 -35.61
CA TYR A 237 25.47 13.27 -36.36
C TYR A 237 26.95 13.65 -36.52
N ALA A 238 27.72 13.56 -35.45
CA ALA A 238 29.14 13.86 -35.43
C ALA A 238 29.96 12.91 -36.35
N GLN A 239 29.61 11.62 -36.34
CA GLN A 239 30.27 10.61 -37.18
C GLN A 239 29.75 10.57 -38.65
N ARG A 240 28.65 11.26 -38.95
CA ARG A 240 28.00 11.25 -40.29
C ARG A 240 27.82 9.84 -40.83
N ILE A 241 27.28 8.91 -40.00
CA ILE A 241 27.15 7.51 -40.34
C ILE A 241 26.36 7.35 -41.66
N ALA A 242 26.95 6.62 -42.60
CA ALA A 242 26.36 6.39 -43.91
C ALA A 242 25.21 5.38 -43.84
N ASP A 243 23.99 5.87 -43.75
CA ASP A 243 22.75 5.09 -43.83
C ASP A 243 21.72 5.91 -44.64
N ALA A 244 20.97 5.25 -45.54
CA ALA A 244 20.06 5.93 -46.47
C ALA A 244 18.91 6.67 -45.74
N GLN A 245 18.52 6.25 -44.56
CA GLN A 245 17.45 6.87 -43.80
C GLN A 245 17.94 7.93 -42.79
N LEU A 246 19.19 7.85 -42.35
CA LEU A 246 19.81 8.85 -41.48
C LEU A 246 20.34 10.06 -42.28
N ALA A 247 20.80 9.84 -43.50
CA ALA A 247 21.38 10.86 -44.37
C ALA A 247 20.50 12.11 -44.54
N PRO A 248 19.16 12.04 -44.67
CA PRO A 248 18.30 13.22 -44.81
C PRO A 248 18.29 14.17 -43.60
N PHE A 249 18.68 13.70 -42.41
CA PHE A 249 18.74 14.54 -41.22
C PHE A 249 19.94 15.49 -41.22
N TYR A 250 21.07 15.10 -41.81
CA TYR A 250 22.31 15.86 -41.74
C TYR A 250 22.18 17.27 -42.31
N PRO A 251 21.65 17.48 -43.56
CA PRO A 251 21.48 18.83 -44.09
C PRO A 251 20.42 19.66 -43.33
N ARG A 252 19.47 19.02 -42.66
CA ARG A 252 18.47 19.72 -41.82
C ARG A 252 19.13 20.22 -40.54
N LEU A 253 19.95 19.39 -39.89
CA LEU A 253 20.72 19.72 -38.69
C LEU A 253 21.76 20.83 -38.99
N ASP A 254 22.43 20.80 -40.17
CA ASP A 254 23.38 21.85 -40.59
C ASP A 254 22.73 23.23 -40.72
N ARG A 255 21.42 23.29 -40.89
CA ARG A 255 20.64 24.54 -41.07
C ARG A 255 19.79 24.89 -39.86
N ALA A 256 19.70 24.01 -38.88
CA ALA A 256 18.89 24.23 -37.67
C ALA A 256 19.54 25.33 -36.80
N PRO A 257 18.75 26.26 -36.26
CA PRO A 257 19.23 27.32 -35.39
C PRO A 257 19.66 26.80 -34.01
#